data_34841ebc719fc69b291dfa2be4d62de6
#
_entry.id   34841ebc719fc69b291dfa2be4d62de6
#
_cell.length_a   1.000
_cell.length_b   1.000
_cell.length_c   1.000
_cell.angle_alpha   90.00
_cell.angle_beta   90.00
_cell.angle_gamma   90.00
#
_symmetry.space_group_name_H-M   'P 1'
#
loop_
_entity.id
_entity.type
_entity.pdbx_description
1 polymer ?
#
loop_
_entity_poly.entity_id
_entity_poly.type
_entity_poly.pdbx_seq_one_letter_code
_entity_poly.pdbx_strand_id
1 'polypeptide(L)'
;MRYFTSLNLNNWRQFDLLELDLSRKFTILTGQNGCGKTTILNILNRHFGWSISFVSTPYMSKRRARRIWSDIYNPSLYYGPESYLDSLQDTLVPIGHITYSTGEKCILKLNTIVSSAQYQPSYEGMQNVIGLHIPSHRPVATYTHIANIPTDPKTATQDYQAYQQLLNQYYGGSRVDNPGKIQKQSLMSFAVFGEGNSSVRPNAESKATFDDFQVVLRKVLPKSLGFRRIEIRMPEVVLVTDSGDFSLDAMSGGISAIFSIAWQIHMFSRENPIFTVTIDEPENHLHPSMQRTLLPNLSNAFPDVRFVISTHSPFIVSSFPEANIYALVRNERQRIVAGKLDLSDVSGTPNEVLREILDVD
;
A
#
# COMPACT_ATOMS: atom_id res chain seq x y z
N MET A 1 -10.68 -15.72 -9.94
CA MET A 1 -9.76 -14.61 -10.02
C MET A 1 -8.47 -14.95 -9.28
N ARG A 2 -7.28 -14.49 -9.74
CA ARG A 2 -6.01 -14.81 -9.11
C ARG A 2 -5.70 -13.80 -7.99
N TYR A 3 -5.19 -14.31 -6.87
CA TYR A 3 -4.68 -13.54 -5.74
C TYR A 3 -3.51 -14.27 -5.10
N PHE A 4 -2.76 -13.59 -4.27
CA PHE A 4 -1.64 -14.17 -3.55
C PHE A 4 -2.14 -15.06 -2.41
N THR A 5 -1.56 -16.26 -2.29
CA THR A 5 -1.84 -17.17 -1.17
C THR A 5 -0.67 -17.32 -0.23
N SER A 6 0.57 -17.19 -0.73
CA SER A 6 1.76 -17.14 0.14
C SER A 6 2.91 -16.36 -0.49
N LEU A 7 3.79 -15.87 0.36
CA LEU A 7 5.10 -15.33 -0.01
C LEU A 7 6.16 -16.00 0.86
N ASN A 8 7.20 -16.53 0.23
CA ASN A 8 8.39 -17.04 0.90
C ASN A 8 9.61 -16.26 0.41
N LEU A 9 10.47 -15.84 1.35
CA LEU A 9 11.77 -15.23 1.05
C LEU A 9 12.85 -15.96 1.84
N ASN A 10 14.03 -16.10 1.25
CA ASN A 10 15.13 -16.83 1.85
C ASN A 10 16.47 -16.16 1.52
N ASN A 11 17.29 -15.91 2.55
CA ASN A 11 18.66 -15.42 2.43
C ASN A 11 18.83 -14.19 1.52
N TRP A 12 17.84 -13.32 1.51
CA TRP A 12 17.86 -12.11 0.72
C TRP A 12 17.79 -10.87 1.59
N ARG A 13 18.71 -9.94 1.38
CA ARG A 13 18.86 -8.74 2.22
C ARG A 13 18.97 -9.13 3.70
N GLN A 14 18.12 -8.55 4.52
CA GLN A 14 18.05 -8.86 5.96
C GLN A 14 17.19 -10.07 6.30
N PHE A 15 16.41 -10.61 5.34
CA PHE A 15 15.54 -11.75 5.59
C PHE A 15 16.34 -13.05 5.67
N ASP A 16 16.06 -13.83 6.72
CA ASP A 16 16.59 -15.20 6.87
C ASP A 16 15.65 -16.18 6.16
N LEU A 17 14.69 -16.74 6.85
CA LEU A 17 13.57 -17.48 6.30
C LEU A 17 12.28 -16.73 6.67
N LEU A 18 11.54 -16.28 5.68
CA LEU A 18 10.29 -15.58 5.86
C LEU A 18 9.18 -16.32 5.12
N GLU A 19 8.14 -16.72 5.85
CA GLU A 19 6.97 -17.41 5.32
C GLU A 19 5.71 -16.65 5.73
N LEU A 20 4.93 -16.20 4.74
CA LEU A 20 3.70 -15.46 4.94
C LEU A 20 2.55 -16.19 4.25
N ASP A 21 1.50 -16.49 5.00
CA ASP A 21 0.20 -16.88 4.47
C ASP A 21 -0.63 -15.62 4.15
N LEU A 22 -0.91 -15.41 2.87
CA LEU A 22 -1.69 -14.29 2.33
C LEU A 22 -3.11 -14.69 1.93
N SER A 23 -3.56 -15.89 2.34
CA SER A 23 -4.84 -16.46 1.90
C SER A 23 -6.05 -15.80 2.55
N ARG A 24 -5.90 -15.17 3.73
CA ARG A 24 -6.99 -14.44 4.40
C ARG A 24 -7.28 -13.10 3.75
N LYS A 25 -8.47 -12.55 4.00
CA LYS A 25 -8.89 -11.23 3.49
C LYS A 25 -7.92 -10.11 3.90
N PHE A 26 -7.42 -10.16 5.16
CA PHE A 26 -6.41 -9.24 5.67
C PHE A 26 -5.14 -9.98 6.06
N THR A 27 -4.00 -9.45 5.62
CA THR A 27 -2.68 -9.80 6.15
C THR A 27 -2.03 -8.52 6.66
N ILE A 28 -1.58 -8.53 7.90
CA ILE A 28 -0.97 -7.38 8.57
C ILE A 28 0.49 -7.72 8.89
N LEU A 29 1.39 -6.89 8.41
CA LEU A 29 2.82 -6.95 8.68
C LEU A 29 3.16 -5.86 9.69
N THR A 30 3.68 -6.24 10.85
CA THR A 30 4.12 -5.32 11.89
C THR A 30 5.58 -5.57 12.28
N GLY A 31 6.19 -4.67 13.03
CA GLY A 31 7.58 -4.76 13.46
C GLY A 31 8.26 -3.41 13.44
N GLN A 32 9.48 -3.34 13.98
CA GLN A 32 10.29 -2.12 14.07
C GLN A 32 10.57 -1.47 12.72
N ASN A 33 11.02 -0.21 12.75
CA ASN A 33 11.52 0.47 11.55
C ASN A 33 12.71 -0.29 10.95
N GLY A 34 12.74 -0.38 9.64
CA GLY A 34 13.81 -1.06 8.92
C GLY A 34 13.74 -2.59 8.93
N CYS A 35 12.68 -3.24 9.48
CA CYS A 35 12.53 -4.70 9.41
C CYS A 35 12.06 -5.22 8.05
N GLY A 36 11.80 -4.34 7.07
CA GLY A 36 11.54 -4.73 5.69
C GLY A 36 10.07 -4.87 5.30
N LYS A 37 9.11 -4.32 6.06
CA LYS A 37 7.67 -4.33 5.74
C LYS A 37 7.39 -3.77 4.34
N THR A 38 7.84 -2.55 4.07
CA THR A 38 7.73 -1.91 2.74
C THR A 38 8.44 -2.72 1.65
N THR A 39 9.56 -3.39 1.97
CA THR A 39 10.27 -4.28 1.04
C THR A 39 9.37 -5.44 0.58
N ILE A 40 8.64 -6.05 1.52
CA ILE A 40 7.67 -7.12 1.22
C ILE A 40 6.54 -6.60 0.33
N LEU A 41 5.95 -5.44 0.68
CA LEU A 41 4.92 -4.82 -0.16
C LEU A 41 5.43 -4.55 -1.58
N ASN A 42 6.66 -4.06 -1.74
CA ASN A 42 7.25 -3.74 -3.04
C ASN A 42 7.44 -4.97 -3.93
N ILE A 43 7.69 -6.16 -3.34
CA ILE A 43 7.70 -7.43 -4.10
C ILE A 43 6.31 -7.72 -4.68
N LEU A 44 5.25 -7.56 -3.89
CA LEU A 44 3.89 -7.81 -4.34
C LEU A 44 3.42 -6.74 -5.34
N ASN A 45 3.79 -5.48 -5.11
CA ASN A 45 3.38 -4.32 -5.91
C ASN A 45 3.88 -4.38 -7.36
N ARG A 46 4.90 -5.18 -7.65
CA ARG A 46 5.35 -5.43 -9.03
C ARG A 46 4.21 -5.95 -9.92
N HIS A 47 3.29 -6.73 -9.35
CA HIS A 47 2.11 -7.25 -10.06
C HIS A 47 1.09 -6.16 -10.42
N PHE A 48 1.14 -5.02 -9.72
CA PHE A 48 0.24 -3.87 -9.93
C PHE A 48 0.85 -2.78 -10.81
N GLY A 49 2.00 -3.08 -11.45
CA GLY A 49 2.70 -2.12 -12.30
C GLY A 49 3.64 -1.17 -11.56
N TRP A 50 3.77 -1.29 -10.25
CA TRP A 50 4.78 -0.53 -9.48
C TRP A 50 6.17 -1.14 -9.66
N SER A 51 7.12 -0.32 -10.10
CA SER A 51 8.49 -0.74 -10.35
C SER A 51 9.45 0.04 -9.47
N ILE A 52 9.57 -0.39 -8.21
CA ILE A 52 10.50 0.21 -7.24
C ILE A 52 11.80 -0.60 -7.28
N SER A 53 12.91 0.07 -7.59
CA SER A 53 14.23 -0.56 -7.55
C SER A 53 14.73 -0.68 -6.11
N PHE A 54 15.29 -1.81 -5.77
CA PHE A 54 15.99 -2.02 -4.51
C PHE A 54 17.41 -1.45 -4.62
N VAL A 55 17.93 -0.95 -3.50
CA VAL A 55 19.30 -0.43 -3.41
C VAL A 55 20.16 -1.44 -2.67
N SER A 56 21.22 -1.89 -3.33
CA SER A 56 22.19 -2.84 -2.78
C SER A 56 23.31 -2.14 -2.00
N THR A 57 23.92 -2.89 -1.11
CA THR A 57 25.08 -2.44 -0.33
C THR A 57 26.38 -2.86 -1.03
N PRO A 58 27.36 -1.94 -1.21
CA PRO A 58 28.64 -2.29 -1.82
C PRO A 58 29.57 -2.98 -0.81
N TYR A 59 30.23 -4.02 -1.27
CA TYR A 59 31.40 -4.61 -0.63
C TYR A 59 32.66 -4.14 -1.33
N MET A 60 33.68 -3.76 -0.57
CA MET A 60 34.95 -3.24 -1.09
C MET A 60 36.08 -4.20 -0.79
N SER A 61 36.76 -4.68 -1.83
CA SER A 61 38.05 -5.39 -1.67
C SER A 61 39.14 -4.37 -1.34
N LYS A 62 39.90 -4.62 -0.25
CA LYS A 62 41.01 -3.75 0.16
C LYS A 62 42.19 -3.83 -0.82
N ARG A 63 42.40 -4.98 -1.46
CA ARG A 63 43.56 -5.23 -2.34
C ARG A 63 43.39 -4.71 -3.77
N ARG A 64 42.16 -4.75 -4.32
CA ARG A 64 41.90 -4.48 -5.74
C ARG A 64 41.05 -3.28 -6.02
N ALA A 65 40.66 -2.52 -5.02
CA ALA A 65 39.68 -1.40 -5.13
C ALA A 65 38.42 -1.81 -5.92
N ARG A 66 38.11 -3.12 -5.96
CA ARG A 66 36.95 -3.67 -6.65
C ARG A 66 35.72 -3.48 -5.77
N ARG A 67 34.69 -2.87 -6.34
CA ARG A 67 33.37 -2.74 -5.73
C ARG A 67 32.47 -3.87 -6.24
N ILE A 68 31.86 -4.61 -5.32
CA ILE A 68 30.89 -5.67 -5.61
C ILE A 68 29.58 -5.30 -4.92
N TRP A 69 28.48 -5.37 -5.64
CA TRP A 69 27.16 -5.18 -5.10
C TRP A 69 26.49 -6.54 -4.94
N SER A 70 26.00 -6.86 -3.74
CA SER A 70 25.25 -8.08 -3.49
C SER A 70 24.26 -7.88 -2.35
N ASP A 71 23.05 -8.40 -2.52
CA ASP A 71 22.01 -8.45 -1.48
C ASP A 71 21.66 -9.91 -1.13
N ILE A 72 22.42 -10.89 -1.65
CA ILE A 72 22.33 -12.28 -1.19
C ILE A 72 23.13 -12.40 0.11
N TYR A 73 22.47 -12.91 1.15
CA TYR A 73 23.17 -13.14 2.41
C TYR A 73 24.18 -14.27 2.27
N ASN A 74 25.43 -13.92 2.49
CA ASN A 74 26.52 -14.88 2.52
C ASN A 74 27.51 -14.46 3.63
N PRO A 75 27.63 -15.24 4.70
CA PRO A 75 28.55 -14.92 5.81
C PRO A 75 30.01 -14.69 5.37
N SER A 76 30.44 -15.37 4.32
CA SER A 76 31.79 -15.21 3.79
C SER A 76 32.09 -13.86 3.16
N LEU A 77 31.04 -13.10 2.77
CA LEU A 77 31.21 -11.72 2.34
C LEU A 77 31.56 -10.77 3.49
N TYR A 78 31.17 -11.13 4.72
CA TYR A 78 31.41 -10.32 5.91
C TYR A 78 32.63 -10.78 6.71
N TYR A 79 32.82 -12.07 6.83
CA TYR A 79 33.82 -12.70 7.73
C TYR A 79 34.83 -13.56 7.01
N GLY A 80 34.68 -13.77 5.70
CA GLY A 80 35.58 -14.59 4.89
C GLY A 80 36.88 -13.86 4.52
N PRO A 81 37.87 -14.60 4.05
CA PRO A 81 39.10 -14.02 3.53
C PRO A 81 38.86 -13.18 2.28
N GLU A 82 39.63 -12.13 2.06
CA GLU A 82 39.51 -11.24 0.89
C GLU A 82 39.53 -11.99 -0.46
N SER A 83 40.25 -13.12 -0.52
CA SER A 83 40.27 -14.00 -1.68
C SER A 83 38.89 -14.54 -2.06
N TYR A 84 37.92 -14.58 -1.13
CA TYR A 84 36.56 -15.00 -1.41
C TYR A 84 35.84 -14.04 -2.36
N LEU A 85 36.06 -12.76 -2.22
CA LEU A 85 35.46 -11.73 -3.11
C LEU A 85 35.96 -11.89 -4.56
N ASP A 86 37.19 -12.40 -4.73
CA ASP A 86 37.80 -12.66 -6.04
C ASP A 86 37.28 -13.95 -6.68
N SER A 87 36.81 -14.92 -5.89
CA SER A 87 36.29 -16.21 -6.34
C SER A 87 34.76 -16.19 -6.60
N LEU A 88 34.06 -15.10 -6.22
CA LEU A 88 32.62 -14.96 -6.44
C LEU A 88 32.29 -15.00 -7.93
N GLN A 89 31.51 -16.00 -8.31
CA GLN A 89 30.91 -16.09 -9.64
C GLN A 89 29.51 -15.43 -9.60
N ASP A 90 29.20 -14.74 -10.68
CA ASP A 90 27.82 -14.21 -10.86
C ASP A 90 26.93 -15.38 -11.30
N THR A 91 26.03 -15.76 -10.40
CA THR A 91 25.05 -16.83 -10.63
C THR A 91 23.67 -16.35 -10.26
N LEU A 92 22.68 -16.73 -11.05
CA LEU A 92 21.28 -16.43 -10.77
C LEU A 92 20.73 -17.45 -9.75
N VAL A 93 20.37 -16.98 -8.57
CA VAL A 93 19.90 -17.84 -7.47
C VAL A 93 18.47 -17.49 -7.07
N PRO A 94 17.65 -18.46 -6.65
CA PRO A 94 16.34 -18.20 -6.11
C PRO A 94 16.45 -17.55 -4.72
N ILE A 95 15.69 -16.49 -4.51
CA ILE A 95 15.57 -15.76 -3.23
C ILE A 95 14.21 -15.96 -2.58
N GLY A 96 13.31 -16.69 -3.22
CA GLY A 96 11.97 -16.96 -2.71
C GLY A 96 10.96 -17.27 -3.80
N HIS A 97 9.70 -17.32 -3.41
CA HIS A 97 8.59 -17.51 -4.36
C HIS A 97 7.30 -16.93 -3.83
N ILE A 98 6.40 -16.58 -4.75
CA ILE A 98 5.02 -16.20 -4.49
C ILE A 98 4.13 -17.34 -5.00
N THR A 99 3.17 -17.78 -4.20
CA THR A 99 2.15 -18.74 -4.63
C THR A 99 0.83 -18.02 -4.87
N TYR A 100 0.13 -18.40 -5.93
CA TYR A 100 -1.17 -17.86 -6.28
C TYR A 100 -2.32 -18.81 -5.94
N SER A 101 -3.53 -18.29 -5.93
CA SER A 101 -4.76 -19.07 -5.68
C SER A 101 -5.01 -20.22 -6.67
N THR A 102 -4.30 -20.23 -7.78
CA THR A 102 -4.30 -21.33 -8.78
C THR A 102 -3.36 -22.46 -8.41
N GLY A 103 -2.53 -22.31 -7.35
CA GLY A 103 -1.45 -23.24 -6.99
C GLY A 103 -0.14 -22.99 -7.76
N GLU A 104 -0.14 -22.15 -8.79
CA GLU A 104 1.06 -21.80 -9.54
C GLU A 104 2.01 -20.95 -8.69
N LYS A 105 3.30 -21.02 -9.01
CA LYS A 105 4.36 -20.29 -8.29
C LYS A 105 5.11 -19.34 -9.22
N CYS A 106 5.39 -18.16 -8.72
CA CYS A 106 6.36 -17.24 -9.28
C CYS A 106 7.66 -17.35 -8.49
N ILE A 107 8.74 -17.76 -9.13
CA ILE A 107 10.06 -17.86 -8.51
C ILE A 107 10.74 -16.50 -8.60
N LEU A 108 11.16 -15.98 -7.46
CA LEU A 108 11.96 -14.76 -7.36
C LEU A 108 13.43 -15.13 -7.45
N LYS A 109 14.15 -14.56 -8.41
CA LYS A 109 15.58 -14.84 -8.61
C LYS A 109 16.39 -13.56 -8.64
N LEU A 110 17.62 -13.64 -8.17
CA LEU A 110 18.58 -12.54 -8.16
C LEU A 110 19.97 -13.03 -8.49
N ASN A 111 20.73 -12.23 -9.21
CA ASN A 111 22.16 -12.48 -9.42
C ASN A 111 22.91 -12.30 -8.09
N THR A 112 23.85 -13.20 -7.80
CA THR A 112 24.70 -13.11 -6.60
C THR A 112 25.56 -11.85 -6.61
N ILE A 113 25.87 -11.33 -7.79
CA ILE A 113 26.52 -10.04 -7.99
C ILE A 113 25.57 -9.19 -8.84
N VAL A 114 25.10 -8.07 -8.31
CA VAL A 114 24.31 -7.13 -9.09
C VAL A 114 25.20 -6.10 -9.78
N SER A 115 24.83 -5.73 -11.01
CA SER A 115 25.68 -4.90 -11.87
C SER A 115 25.72 -3.43 -11.44
N SER A 116 24.77 -2.99 -10.62
CA SER A 116 24.65 -1.60 -10.16
C SER A 116 24.10 -1.50 -8.75
N ALA A 117 24.17 -0.32 -8.17
CA ALA A 117 23.58 -0.04 -6.86
C ALA A 117 22.06 -0.28 -6.82
N GLN A 118 21.38 -0.05 -7.93
CA GLN A 118 19.94 -0.30 -8.05
C GLN A 118 19.69 -1.56 -8.86
N TYR A 119 18.78 -2.41 -8.38
CA TYR A 119 18.42 -3.66 -9.03
C TYR A 119 16.97 -4.04 -8.79
N GLN A 120 16.49 -5.02 -9.53
CA GLN A 120 15.21 -5.67 -9.33
C GLN A 120 15.40 -7.20 -9.44
N PRO A 121 14.74 -8.00 -8.60
CA PRO A 121 14.65 -9.43 -8.80
C PRO A 121 13.94 -9.76 -10.11
N SER A 122 14.28 -10.88 -10.72
CA SER A 122 13.51 -11.46 -11.81
C SER A 122 12.34 -12.29 -11.27
N TYR A 123 11.20 -12.24 -11.96
CA TYR A 123 9.95 -12.93 -11.59
C TYR A 123 9.65 -13.98 -12.66
N GLU A 124 10.05 -15.22 -12.40
CA GLU A 124 9.80 -16.34 -13.33
C GLU A 124 8.47 -16.99 -13.02
N GLY A 125 7.57 -17.05 -14.01
CA GLY A 125 6.22 -17.57 -13.84
C GLY A 125 5.25 -16.57 -13.18
N MET A 126 5.53 -15.26 -13.27
CA MET A 126 4.66 -14.22 -12.74
C MET A 126 3.28 -14.27 -13.37
N GLN A 127 2.24 -14.33 -12.53
CA GLN A 127 0.84 -14.33 -12.95
C GLN A 127 0.23 -12.93 -12.82
N ASN A 128 -0.78 -12.65 -13.63
CA ASN A 128 -1.51 -11.40 -13.51
C ASN A 128 -2.42 -11.42 -12.27
N VAL A 129 -2.10 -10.60 -11.28
CA VAL A 129 -2.92 -10.31 -10.10
C VAL A 129 -3.38 -8.87 -10.19
N ILE A 130 -4.70 -8.66 -10.17
CA ILE A 130 -5.27 -7.31 -10.19
C ILE A 130 -5.16 -6.71 -8.80
N GLY A 131 -4.66 -5.49 -8.73
CA GLY A 131 -4.52 -4.80 -7.45
C GLY A 131 -4.00 -3.37 -7.58
N LEU A 132 -3.95 -2.70 -6.44
CA LEU A 132 -3.40 -1.35 -6.31
C LEU A 132 -2.53 -1.22 -5.05
N HIS A 133 -1.63 -0.26 -5.09
CA HIS A 133 -0.77 0.10 -3.97
C HIS A 133 -1.05 1.52 -3.47
N ILE A 134 -1.19 1.66 -2.16
CA ILE A 134 -1.33 2.95 -1.48
C ILE A 134 -0.08 3.15 -0.61
N PRO A 135 0.81 4.09 -0.96
CA PRO A 135 2.06 4.32 -0.24
C PRO A 135 1.85 5.03 1.10
N SER A 136 2.86 4.96 1.98
CA SER A 136 2.86 5.58 3.31
C SER A 136 2.79 7.11 3.26
N HIS A 137 3.55 7.71 2.36
CA HIS A 137 3.49 9.15 2.14
C HIS A 137 2.31 9.49 1.25
N ARG A 138 1.38 10.24 1.78
CA ARG A 138 0.20 10.74 1.05
C ARG A 138 0.31 12.26 0.91
N PRO A 139 -0.02 12.82 -0.26
CA PRO A 139 -0.01 14.27 -0.45
C PRO A 139 -0.93 14.95 0.57
N VAL A 140 -0.42 15.99 1.21
CA VAL A 140 -1.23 16.80 2.12
C VAL A 140 -2.26 17.57 1.31
N ALA A 141 -3.50 17.62 1.80
CA ALA A 141 -4.54 18.45 1.19
C ALA A 141 -4.10 19.91 1.21
N THR A 142 -4.09 20.53 0.04
CA THR A 142 -3.81 21.95 -0.15
C THR A 142 -4.87 22.54 -1.04
N TYR A 143 -5.22 23.80 -0.82
CA TYR A 143 -6.20 24.46 -1.68
C TYR A 143 -5.81 24.34 -3.15
N THR A 144 -6.73 23.82 -3.94
CA THR A 144 -6.54 23.61 -5.38
C THR A 144 -7.72 24.19 -6.14
N HIS A 145 -7.48 25.25 -6.90
CA HIS A 145 -8.50 25.84 -7.76
C HIS A 145 -8.77 24.94 -8.97
N ILE A 146 -10.04 24.62 -9.22
CA ILE A 146 -10.48 23.89 -10.42
C ILE A 146 -11.01 24.92 -11.44
N ALA A 147 -10.18 25.23 -12.43
CA ALA A 147 -10.54 26.20 -13.45
C ALA A 147 -11.53 25.65 -14.49
N ASN A 148 -11.49 24.34 -14.75
CA ASN A 148 -12.35 23.68 -15.73
C ASN A 148 -12.60 22.21 -15.35
N ILE A 149 -13.74 21.70 -15.79
CA ILE A 149 -14.10 20.28 -15.71
C ILE A 149 -14.05 19.75 -17.15
N PRO A 150 -13.41 18.56 -17.39
CA PRO A 150 -13.43 17.95 -18.72
C PRO A 150 -14.86 17.74 -19.19
N THR A 151 -15.14 18.15 -20.42
CA THR A 151 -16.46 17.95 -21.06
C THR A 151 -16.63 16.51 -21.58
N ASP A 152 -15.52 15.80 -21.78
CA ASP A 152 -15.52 14.37 -22.06
C ASP A 152 -15.53 13.62 -20.70
N PRO A 153 -16.64 12.98 -20.32
CA PRO A 153 -16.76 12.34 -19.03
C PRO A 153 -15.79 11.14 -18.98
N LYS A 154 -14.82 11.23 -18.08
CA LYS A 154 -13.89 10.15 -17.83
C LYS A 154 -14.57 9.04 -17.01
N THR A 155 -14.17 7.81 -17.25
CA THR A 155 -14.53 6.70 -16.35
C THR A 155 -13.77 6.80 -15.02
N ALA A 156 -14.28 6.12 -14.01
CA ALA A 156 -13.60 6.02 -12.72
C ALA A 156 -12.16 5.52 -12.86
N THR A 157 -11.93 4.52 -13.72
CA THR A 157 -10.60 3.96 -13.98
C THR A 157 -9.67 4.97 -14.66
N GLN A 158 -10.17 5.78 -15.58
CA GLN A 158 -9.36 6.82 -16.23
C GLN A 158 -8.93 7.90 -15.24
N ASP A 159 -9.81 8.33 -14.35
CA ASP A 159 -9.48 9.29 -13.29
C ASP A 159 -8.51 8.69 -12.27
N TYR A 160 -8.69 7.41 -11.91
CA TYR A 160 -7.72 6.70 -11.08
C TYR A 160 -6.34 6.63 -11.73
N GLN A 161 -6.25 6.29 -13.02
CA GLN A 161 -4.99 6.26 -13.75
C GLN A 161 -4.32 7.63 -13.81
N ALA A 162 -5.09 8.69 -14.08
CA ALA A 162 -4.58 10.07 -14.06
C ALA A 162 -4.05 10.46 -12.66
N TYR A 163 -4.76 10.07 -11.60
CA TYR A 163 -4.32 10.25 -10.22
C TYR A 163 -2.99 9.53 -9.96
N GLN A 164 -2.87 8.25 -10.37
CA GLN A 164 -1.64 7.47 -10.18
C GLN A 164 -0.45 8.04 -10.95
N GLN A 165 -0.66 8.50 -12.17
CA GLN A 165 0.38 9.16 -12.95
C GLN A 165 0.89 10.43 -12.26
N LEU A 166 -0.02 11.26 -11.76
CA LEU A 166 0.32 12.49 -11.06
C LEU A 166 1.01 12.20 -9.72
N LEU A 167 0.57 11.16 -9.00
CA LEU A 167 1.17 10.71 -7.76
C LEU A 167 2.62 10.23 -7.97
N ASN A 168 2.87 9.46 -9.02
CA ASN A 168 4.22 8.99 -9.36
C ASN A 168 5.15 10.15 -9.72
N GLN A 169 4.67 11.15 -10.44
CA GLN A 169 5.44 12.36 -10.75
C GLN A 169 5.72 13.19 -9.49
N TYR A 170 4.74 13.31 -8.60
CA TYR A 170 4.87 14.00 -7.32
C TYR A 170 5.96 13.37 -6.45
N TYR A 171 5.99 12.04 -6.32
CA TYR A 171 7.05 11.32 -5.60
C TYR A 171 8.40 11.33 -6.33
N GLY A 172 8.39 11.44 -7.65
CA GLY A 172 9.61 11.61 -8.45
C GLY A 172 10.28 12.98 -8.30
N GLY A 173 9.72 13.87 -7.46
CA GLY A 173 10.26 15.21 -7.21
C GLY A 173 9.97 16.22 -8.33
N SER A 174 9.08 15.88 -9.26
CA SER A 174 8.65 16.79 -10.30
C SER A 174 7.75 17.90 -9.72
N ARG A 175 7.88 19.12 -10.23
CA ARG A 175 6.95 20.21 -9.91
C ARG A 175 5.63 20.00 -10.66
N VAL A 176 4.72 19.25 -10.05
CA VAL A 176 3.40 18.94 -10.61
C VAL A 176 2.30 19.40 -9.66
N ASP A 177 1.09 19.48 -10.17
CA ASP A 177 -0.08 19.74 -9.35
C ASP A 177 -0.24 18.69 -8.24
N ASN A 178 -0.91 19.08 -7.14
CA ASN A 178 -1.26 18.15 -6.09
C ASN A 178 -2.21 17.06 -6.65
N PRO A 179 -1.93 15.76 -6.42
CA PRO A 179 -2.82 14.68 -6.86
C PRO A 179 -4.28 14.82 -6.39
N GLY A 180 -4.52 15.47 -5.25
CA GLY A 180 -5.87 15.81 -4.76
C GLY A 180 -6.71 16.62 -5.74
N LYS A 181 -6.07 17.32 -6.70
CA LYS A 181 -6.76 18.00 -7.81
C LYS A 181 -7.62 17.03 -8.62
N ILE A 182 -7.10 15.85 -8.94
CA ILE A 182 -7.86 14.84 -9.69
C ILE A 182 -9.07 14.36 -8.89
N GLN A 183 -8.90 14.13 -7.58
CA GLN A 183 -10.00 13.73 -6.71
C GLN A 183 -11.12 14.79 -6.70
N LYS A 184 -10.76 16.06 -6.53
CA LYS A 184 -11.72 17.18 -6.54
C LYS A 184 -12.41 17.32 -7.90
N GLN A 185 -11.65 17.28 -8.99
CA GLN A 185 -12.14 17.42 -10.35
C GLN A 185 -13.08 16.27 -10.74
N SER A 186 -12.73 15.01 -10.40
CA SER A 186 -13.58 13.85 -10.69
C SER A 186 -14.93 13.93 -9.98
N LEU A 187 -14.95 14.31 -8.69
CA LEU A 187 -16.19 14.46 -7.94
C LEU A 187 -17.10 15.54 -8.50
N MET A 188 -16.53 16.68 -8.93
CA MET A 188 -17.30 17.72 -9.63
C MET A 188 -17.88 17.19 -10.94
N SER A 189 -17.04 16.50 -11.74
CA SER A 189 -17.44 15.94 -13.03
C SER A 189 -18.59 14.94 -12.86
N PHE A 190 -18.45 13.98 -11.95
CA PHE A 190 -19.48 12.98 -11.69
C PHE A 190 -20.79 13.57 -11.18
N ALA A 191 -20.72 14.57 -10.29
CA ALA A 191 -21.91 15.23 -9.80
C ALA A 191 -22.63 16.03 -10.91
N VAL A 192 -21.89 16.82 -11.70
CA VAL A 192 -22.46 17.68 -12.73
C VAL A 192 -23.04 16.88 -13.90
N PHE A 193 -22.26 15.92 -14.43
CA PHE A 193 -22.69 15.13 -15.58
C PHE A 193 -23.56 13.93 -15.20
N GLY A 194 -23.46 13.44 -13.96
CA GLY A 194 -24.28 12.35 -13.46
C GLY A 194 -25.76 12.69 -13.42
N GLU A 195 -26.12 13.80 -12.77
CA GLU A 195 -27.51 14.27 -12.68
C GLU A 195 -28.03 14.85 -14.00
N GLY A 196 -27.17 15.52 -14.77
CA GLY A 196 -27.58 16.25 -15.95
C GLY A 196 -28.48 17.45 -15.61
N ASN A 197 -29.14 18.01 -16.62
CA ASN A 197 -30.13 19.08 -16.47
C ASN A 197 -31.02 19.18 -17.75
N SER A 198 -31.85 20.22 -17.89
CA SER A 198 -32.69 20.41 -19.05
C SER A 198 -31.97 20.40 -20.40
N SER A 199 -30.68 20.71 -20.41
CA SER A 199 -29.86 20.81 -21.64
C SER A 199 -28.75 19.76 -21.71
N VAL A 200 -28.41 19.10 -20.59
CA VAL A 200 -27.37 18.07 -20.50
C VAL A 200 -28.00 16.74 -20.09
N ARG A 201 -27.83 15.74 -20.93
CA ARG A 201 -28.35 14.39 -20.62
C ARG A 201 -27.60 13.79 -19.42
N PRO A 202 -28.31 13.14 -18.49
CA PRO A 202 -27.67 12.47 -17.35
C PRO A 202 -26.78 11.31 -17.81
N ASN A 203 -25.65 11.12 -17.10
CA ASN A 203 -24.78 9.97 -17.26
C ASN A 203 -24.97 9.03 -16.06
N ALA A 204 -25.63 7.91 -16.30
CA ALA A 204 -25.99 6.96 -15.23
C ALA A 204 -24.76 6.36 -14.52
N GLU A 205 -23.65 6.13 -15.23
CA GLU A 205 -22.42 5.61 -14.66
C GLU A 205 -21.74 6.64 -13.75
N SER A 206 -21.64 7.88 -14.19
CA SER A 206 -21.11 8.99 -13.37
C SER A 206 -21.93 9.18 -12.11
N LYS A 207 -23.28 9.16 -12.24
CA LYS A 207 -24.19 9.26 -11.10
C LYS A 207 -23.97 8.11 -10.11
N ALA A 208 -23.97 6.88 -10.59
CA ALA A 208 -23.76 5.71 -9.74
C ALA A 208 -22.38 5.75 -9.05
N THR A 209 -21.32 6.17 -9.75
CA THR A 209 -19.97 6.32 -9.16
C THR A 209 -19.98 7.35 -8.02
N PHE A 210 -20.65 8.48 -8.21
CA PHE A 210 -20.74 9.53 -7.19
C PHE A 210 -21.59 9.10 -5.98
N ASP A 211 -22.75 8.52 -6.23
CA ASP A 211 -23.67 8.09 -5.16
C ASP A 211 -23.10 6.93 -4.35
N ASP A 212 -22.52 5.93 -5.00
CA ASP A 212 -21.85 4.79 -4.33
C ASP A 212 -20.65 5.26 -3.50
N PHE A 213 -19.88 6.25 -3.98
CA PHE A 213 -18.80 6.82 -3.19
C PHE A 213 -19.30 7.47 -1.90
N GLN A 214 -20.42 8.15 -1.91
CA GLN A 214 -21.01 8.69 -0.69
C GLN A 214 -21.43 7.58 0.29
N VAL A 215 -21.91 6.43 -0.23
CA VAL A 215 -22.20 5.25 0.61
C VAL A 215 -20.92 4.71 1.24
N VAL A 216 -19.82 4.63 0.49
CA VAL A 216 -18.50 4.26 1.00
C VAL A 216 -18.05 5.22 2.10
N LEU A 217 -18.15 6.53 1.87
CA LEU A 217 -17.74 7.54 2.87
C LEU A 217 -18.51 7.43 4.19
N ARG A 218 -19.83 7.14 4.14
CA ARG A 218 -20.63 6.91 5.37
C ARG A 218 -20.13 5.71 6.18
N LYS A 219 -19.49 4.72 5.52
CA LYS A 219 -18.95 3.54 6.20
C LYS A 219 -17.54 3.78 6.73
N VAL A 220 -16.70 4.53 6.01
CA VAL A 220 -15.26 4.65 6.35
C VAL A 220 -14.92 5.86 7.20
N LEU A 221 -15.66 6.97 7.08
CA LEU A 221 -15.43 8.16 7.88
C LEU A 221 -15.85 7.96 9.34
N PRO A 222 -15.20 8.64 10.30
CA PRO A 222 -15.58 8.57 11.70
C PRO A 222 -17.03 8.96 11.92
N LYS A 223 -17.76 8.17 12.70
CA LYS A 223 -19.18 8.48 13.03
C LYS A 223 -19.33 9.83 13.73
N SER A 224 -18.34 10.24 14.52
CA SER A 224 -18.31 11.54 15.20
C SER A 224 -18.29 12.74 14.27
N LEU A 225 -17.88 12.55 13.00
CA LEU A 225 -17.95 13.59 11.98
C LEU A 225 -19.39 13.89 11.54
N GLY A 226 -20.28 12.89 11.61
CA GLY A 226 -21.66 13.03 11.16
C GLY A 226 -21.76 13.33 9.65
N PHE A 227 -20.94 12.64 8.82
CA PHE A 227 -20.96 12.85 7.37
C PHE A 227 -22.32 12.50 6.78
N ARG A 228 -22.93 13.45 6.06
CA ARG A 228 -24.24 13.32 5.40
C ARG A 228 -24.11 13.09 3.90
N ARG A 229 -23.45 14.02 3.19
CA ARG A 229 -23.27 14.00 1.74
C ARG A 229 -22.12 14.87 1.26
N ILE A 230 -21.73 14.67 0.01
CA ILE A 230 -20.91 15.62 -0.75
C ILE A 230 -21.86 16.57 -1.48
N GLU A 231 -21.54 17.86 -1.49
CA GLU A 231 -22.26 18.90 -2.20
C GLU A 231 -21.29 19.72 -3.05
N ILE A 232 -21.68 20.01 -4.29
CA ILE A 232 -20.87 20.86 -5.16
C ILE A 232 -21.38 22.29 -5.06
N ARG A 233 -20.59 23.14 -4.44
CA ARG A 233 -20.82 24.59 -4.34
C ARG A 233 -19.77 25.29 -5.19
N MET A 234 -20.01 25.37 -6.50
CA MET A 234 -19.04 25.89 -7.46
C MET A 234 -18.29 27.12 -6.95
N PRO A 235 -16.95 27.13 -6.97
CA PRO A 235 -16.05 26.13 -7.57
C PRO A 235 -15.54 25.06 -6.57
N GLU A 236 -16.26 24.77 -5.51
CA GLU A 236 -15.80 23.93 -4.41
C GLU A 236 -16.57 22.60 -4.26
N VAL A 237 -15.87 21.58 -3.79
CA VAL A 237 -16.46 20.34 -3.27
C VAL A 237 -16.56 20.45 -1.76
N VAL A 238 -17.75 20.29 -1.22
CA VAL A 238 -18.05 20.48 0.21
C VAL A 238 -18.53 19.19 0.83
N LEU A 239 -17.98 18.84 1.98
CA LEU A 239 -18.50 17.78 2.84
C LEU A 239 -19.51 18.40 3.80
N VAL A 240 -20.76 17.95 3.69
CA VAL A 240 -21.86 18.35 4.58
C VAL A 240 -21.87 17.39 5.76
N THR A 241 -21.76 17.94 6.98
CA THR A 241 -21.67 17.15 8.22
C THR A 241 -22.52 17.73 9.34
N ASP A 242 -22.76 16.95 10.39
CA ASP A 242 -23.52 17.40 11.57
C ASP A 242 -22.78 18.47 12.38
N SER A 243 -21.44 18.49 12.29
CA SER A 243 -20.58 19.45 13.01
C SER A 243 -20.30 20.74 12.24
N GLY A 244 -20.80 20.86 11.02
CA GLY A 244 -20.58 21.98 10.11
C GLY A 244 -20.03 21.54 8.76
N ASP A 245 -20.20 22.39 7.76
CA ASP A 245 -19.75 22.12 6.40
C ASP A 245 -18.31 22.62 6.19
N PHE A 246 -17.52 21.88 5.42
CA PHE A 246 -16.17 22.32 5.07
C PHE A 246 -15.78 21.83 3.67
N SER A 247 -14.90 22.58 3.01
CA SER A 247 -14.41 22.21 1.68
C SER A 247 -13.48 20.98 1.75
N LEU A 248 -13.40 20.24 0.64
CA LEU A 248 -12.52 19.10 0.49
C LEU A 248 -11.05 19.45 0.85
N ASP A 249 -10.62 20.63 0.43
CA ASP A 249 -9.25 21.11 0.67
C ASP A 249 -9.00 21.53 2.14
N ALA A 250 -10.06 21.68 2.95
CA ALA A 250 -9.98 22.05 4.36
C ALA A 250 -10.09 20.84 5.31
N MET A 251 -10.08 19.62 4.79
CA MET A 251 -10.08 18.41 5.61
C MET A 251 -8.84 18.35 6.52
N SER A 252 -9.04 17.90 7.77
CA SER A 252 -7.91 17.53 8.62
C SER A 252 -7.11 16.39 7.99
N GLY A 253 -5.81 16.29 8.33
CA GLY A 253 -4.93 15.26 7.77
C GLY A 253 -5.49 13.84 7.90
N GLY A 254 -6.12 13.51 9.04
CA GLY A 254 -6.72 12.18 9.25
C GLY A 254 -7.94 11.92 8.37
N ILE A 255 -8.84 12.89 8.25
CA ILE A 255 -10.02 12.77 7.37
C ILE A 255 -9.58 12.69 5.91
N SER A 256 -8.61 13.52 5.50
CA SER A 256 -8.03 13.50 4.15
C SER A 256 -7.37 12.16 3.82
N ALA A 257 -6.66 11.55 4.77
CA ALA A 257 -6.03 10.24 4.58
C ALA A 257 -7.09 9.15 4.34
N ILE A 258 -8.12 9.05 5.19
CA ILE A 258 -9.22 8.07 5.03
C ILE A 258 -9.95 8.31 3.71
N PHE A 259 -10.27 9.57 3.40
CA PHE A 259 -10.95 9.96 2.16
C PHE A 259 -10.14 9.51 0.93
N SER A 260 -8.84 9.80 0.90
CA SER A 260 -7.97 9.45 -0.22
C SER A 260 -7.82 7.94 -0.39
N ILE A 261 -7.68 7.17 0.71
CA ILE A 261 -7.68 5.70 0.67
C ILE A 261 -9.00 5.19 0.08
N ALA A 262 -10.13 5.66 0.60
CA ALA A 262 -11.46 5.23 0.16
C ALA A 262 -11.73 5.59 -1.30
N TRP A 263 -11.32 6.78 -1.75
CA TRP A 263 -11.49 7.23 -3.13
C TRP A 263 -10.70 6.34 -4.10
N GLN A 264 -9.44 6.06 -3.80
CA GLN A 264 -8.60 5.21 -4.67
C GLN A 264 -9.20 3.80 -4.82
N ILE A 265 -9.59 3.18 -3.69
CA ILE A 265 -10.19 1.84 -3.69
C ILE A 265 -11.52 1.85 -4.44
N HIS A 266 -12.37 2.86 -4.19
CA HIS A 266 -13.67 3.00 -4.85
C HIS A 266 -13.53 3.15 -6.36
N MET A 267 -12.68 4.07 -6.83
CA MET A 267 -12.49 4.30 -8.26
C MET A 267 -11.97 3.05 -8.97
N PHE A 268 -11.02 2.34 -8.35
CA PHE A 268 -10.47 1.10 -8.90
C PHE A 268 -11.50 -0.04 -8.90
N SER A 269 -12.39 -0.08 -7.91
CA SER A 269 -13.41 -1.13 -7.76
C SER A 269 -14.50 -1.10 -8.84
N ARG A 270 -14.68 0.03 -9.55
CA ARG A 270 -15.75 0.17 -10.55
C ARG A 270 -15.60 -0.82 -11.72
N GLU A 271 -14.39 -1.11 -12.14
CA GLU A 271 -14.12 -2.10 -13.19
C GLU A 271 -13.52 -3.41 -12.65
N ASN A 272 -13.09 -3.41 -11.38
CA ASN A 272 -12.42 -4.55 -10.76
C ASN A 272 -13.16 -4.94 -9.47
N PRO A 273 -14.17 -5.81 -9.52
CA PRO A 273 -14.96 -6.14 -8.34
C PRO A 273 -14.19 -6.90 -7.25
N ILE A 274 -13.16 -7.67 -7.64
CA ILE A 274 -12.31 -8.44 -6.73
C ILE A 274 -10.85 -8.11 -7.05
N PHE A 275 -10.08 -7.65 -6.06
CA PHE A 275 -8.66 -7.28 -6.24
C PHE A 275 -7.93 -7.25 -4.90
N THR A 276 -6.61 -7.05 -4.98
CA THR A 276 -5.76 -6.92 -3.78
C THR A 276 -5.30 -5.48 -3.62
N VAL A 277 -5.39 -4.95 -2.42
CA VAL A 277 -4.85 -3.64 -2.02
C VAL A 277 -3.68 -3.85 -1.08
N THR A 278 -2.54 -3.25 -1.41
CA THR A 278 -1.45 -3.10 -0.46
C THR A 278 -1.45 -1.69 0.08
N ILE A 279 -1.36 -1.53 1.41
CA ILE A 279 -1.30 -0.21 2.07
C ILE A 279 -0.09 -0.16 2.98
N ASP A 280 0.77 0.82 2.75
CA ASP A 280 1.91 1.07 3.61
C ASP A 280 1.56 2.17 4.62
N GLU A 281 1.70 1.86 5.91
CA GLU A 281 1.44 2.76 7.05
C GLU A 281 0.10 3.52 6.95
N PRO A 282 -1.06 2.83 6.94
CA PRO A 282 -2.35 3.49 6.84
C PRO A 282 -2.65 4.44 8.01
N GLU A 283 -1.98 4.24 9.16
CA GLU A 283 -2.10 5.04 10.37
C GLU A 283 -1.58 6.47 10.26
N ASN A 284 -0.78 6.79 9.24
CA ASN A 284 -0.18 8.10 9.09
C ASN A 284 -1.25 9.20 9.06
N HIS A 285 -1.09 10.18 9.96
CA HIS A 285 -2.03 11.28 10.22
C HIS A 285 -3.33 10.89 10.93
N LEU A 286 -3.55 9.61 11.28
CA LEU A 286 -4.78 9.18 11.97
C LEU A 286 -4.65 9.27 13.49
N HIS A 287 -5.67 9.85 14.10
CA HIS A 287 -5.83 9.76 15.56
C HIS A 287 -6.05 8.28 15.98
N PRO A 288 -5.59 7.83 17.17
CA PRO A 288 -5.73 6.45 17.62
C PRO A 288 -7.15 5.86 17.51
N SER A 289 -8.18 6.67 17.76
CA SER A 289 -9.59 6.24 17.60
C SER A 289 -9.95 5.90 16.15
N MET A 290 -9.39 6.62 15.17
CA MET A 290 -9.58 6.35 13.74
C MET A 290 -8.79 5.10 13.32
N GLN A 291 -7.59 4.90 13.86
CA GLN A 291 -6.78 3.71 13.57
C GLN A 291 -7.51 2.43 13.97
N ARG A 292 -8.17 2.41 15.15
CA ARG A 292 -8.96 1.26 15.63
C ARG A 292 -10.14 0.87 14.75
N THR A 293 -10.68 1.81 14.01
CA THR A 293 -11.87 1.59 13.18
C THR A 293 -11.58 1.45 11.69
N LEU A 294 -10.36 1.78 11.26
CA LEU A 294 -10.02 1.85 9.83
C LEU A 294 -10.22 0.51 9.12
N LEU A 295 -9.61 -0.59 9.61
CA LEU A 295 -9.68 -1.88 8.92
C LEU A 295 -11.09 -2.48 8.97
N PRO A 296 -11.82 -2.49 10.10
CA PRO A 296 -13.23 -2.88 10.13
C PRO A 296 -14.09 -2.09 9.14
N ASN A 297 -13.88 -0.79 9.06
CA ASN A 297 -14.63 0.09 8.16
C ASN A 297 -14.31 -0.19 6.69
N LEU A 298 -13.03 -0.38 6.34
CA LEU A 298 -12.61 -0.79 4.99
C LEU A 298 -13.17 -2.17 4.62
N SER A 299 -13.14 -3.14 5.56
CA SER A 299 -13.74 -4.46 5.34
C SER A 299 -15.22 -4.41 5.04
N ASN A 300 -15.96 -3.53 5.74
CA ASN A 300 -17.40 -3.34 5.54
C ASN A 300 -17.71 -2.56 4.25
N ALA A 301 -16.86 -1.60 3.88
CA ALA A 301 -17.05 -0.81 2.67
C ALA A 301 -16.72 -1.60 1.40
N PHE A 302 -15.72 -2.51 1.49
CA PHE A 302 -15.18 -3.27 0.37
C PHE A 302 -15.09 -4.77 0.71
N PRO A 303 -16.23 -5.49 0.71
CA PRO A 303 -16.31 -6.87 1.19
C PRO A 303 -15.46 -7.86 0.37
N ASP A 304 -15.29 -7.61 -0.92
CA ASP A 304 -14.62 -8.51 -1.86
C ASP A 304 -13.14 -8.15 -2.12
N VAL A 305 -12.63 -7.12 -1.43
CA VAL A 305 -11.25 -6.66 -1.55
C VAL A 305 -10.37 -7.36 -0.52
N ARG A 306 -9.17 -7.78 -0.95
CA ARG A 306 -8.11 -8.33 -0.09
C ARG A 306 -7.10 -7.26 0.25
N PHE A 307 -6.57 -7.30 1.47
CA PHE A 307 -5.65 -6.28 1.97
C PHE A 307 -4.36 -6.90 2.49
N VAL A 308 -3.22 -6.35 2.07
CA VAL A 308 -1.91 -6.60 2.68
C VAL A 308 -1.38 -5.27 3.20
N ILE A 309 -1.23 -5.18 4.51
CA ILE A 309 -0.99 -3.91 5.21
C ILE A 309 0.33 -3.98 5.95
N SER A 310 1.15 -2.95 5.84
CA SER A 310 2.27 -2.75 6.74
C SER A 310 1.94 -1.65 7.73
N THR A 311 2.27 -1.85 9.00
CA THR A 311 1.93 -0.89 10.06
C THR A 311 2.92 -0.96 11.23
N HIS A 312 3.08 0.17 11.90
CA HIS A 312 3.73 0.27 13.22
C HIS A 312 2.72 0.45 14.36
N SER A 313 1.43 0.61 14.01
CA SER A 313 0.42 0.94 15.00
C SER A 313 -0.15 -0.30 15.68
N PRO A 314 -0.04 -0.42 17.02
CA PRO A 314 -0.71 -1.45 17.76
C PRO A 314 -2.25 -1.36 17.63
N PHE A 315 -2.79 -0.17 17.38
CA PHE A 315 -4.22 0.03 17.19
C PHE A 315 -4.73 -0.53 15.86
N ILE A 316 -3.93 -0.45 14.80
CA ILE A 316 -4.24 -1.08 13.51
C ILE A 316 -4.17 -2.61 13.67
N VAL A 317 -3.09 -3.13 14.27
CA VAL A 317 -2.89 -4.57 14.46
C VAL A 317 -4.03 -5.20 15.27
N SER A 318 -4.43 -4.57 16.38
CA SER A 318 -5.51 -5.08 17.24
C SER A 318 -6.92 -4.86 16.70
N SER A 319 -7.08 -4.06 15.63
CA SER A 319 -8.39 -3.69 15.10
C SER A 319 -9.09 -4.78 14.28
N PHE A 320 -8.36 -5.81 13.86
CA PHE A 320 -8.91 -6.87 13.00
C PHE A 320 -8.32 -8.24 13.36
N PRO A 321 -8.80 -8.88 14.43
CA PRO A 321 -8.25 -10.14 14.98
C PRO A 321 -8.30 -11.32 14.00
N GLU A 322 -9.24 -11.31 13.03
CA GLU A 322 -9.35 -12.39 12.04
C GLU A 322 -8.28 -12.31 10.94
N ALA A 323 -7.44 -11.29 10.94
CA ALA A 323 -6.33 -11.16 9.98
C ALA A 323 -5.25 -12.23 10.20
N ASN A 324 -4.46 -12.52 9.15
CA ASN A 324 -3.15 -13.10 9.35
C ASN A 324 -2.19 -11.97 9.79
N ILE A 325 -1.68 -12.05 11.02
CA ILE A 325 -0.82 -11.02 11.59
C ILE A 325 0.59 -11.58 11.74
N TYR A 326 1.58 -10.86 11.21
CA TYR A 326 2.98 -11.25 11.28
C TYR A 326 3.84 -10.15 11.89
N ALA A 327 4.55 -10.49 12.97
CA ALA A 327 5.60 -9.67 13.52
C ALA A 327 6.93 -9.99 12.79
N LEU A 328 7.54 -8.98 12.19
CA LEU A 328 8.88 -9.07 11.60
C LEU A 328 9.90 -8.73 12.68
N VAL A 329 10.58 -9.75 13.19
CA VAL A 329 11.52 -9.64 14.32
C VAL A 329 12.90 -10.13 13.93
N ARG A 330 13.92 -9.66 14.67
CA ARG A 330 15.30 -10.14 14.51
C ARG A 330 15.52 -11.40 15.30
N ASN A 331 16.06 -12.43 14.64
CA ASN A 331 16.51 -13.64 15.32
C ASN A 331 17.88 -13.43 15.99
N GLU A 332 18.42 -14.46 16.65
CA GLU A 332 19.75 -14.42 17.29
C GLU A 332 20.89 -14.01 16.36
N ARG A 333 20.75 -14.24 15.06
CA ARG A 333 21.72 -13.87 14.03
C ARG A 333 21.48 -12.45 13.48
N GLN A 334 20.62 -11.64 14.14
CA GLN A 334 20.21 -10.31 13.71
C GLN A 334 19.56 -10.28 12.30
N ARG A 335 18.98 -11.42 11.89
CA ARG A 335 18.27 -11.58 10.62
C ARG A 335 16.76 -11.52 10.88
N ILE A 336 16.01 -11.02 9.90
CA ILE A 336 14.56 -10.87 10.01
C ILE A 336 13.87 -12.20 9.70
N VAL A 337 12.98 -12.59 10.61
CA VAL A 337 12.04 -13.69 10.45
C VAL A 337 10.62 -13.20 10.70
N ALA A 338 9.61 -13.93 10.21
CA ALA A 338 8.21 -13.63 10.47
C ALA A 338 7.66 -14.54 11.55
N GLY A 339 7.23 -13.97 12.67
CA GLY A 339 6.45 -14.66 13.69
C GLY A 339 4.96 -14.41 13.46
N LYS A 340 4.16 -15.48 13.30
CA LYS A 340 2.70 -15.34 13.23
C LYS A 340 2.16 -15.07 14.64
N LEU A 341 1.35 -14.01 14.76
CA LEU A 341 0.71 -13.63 16.01
C LEU A 341 -0.72 -14.14 16.02
N ASP A 342 -1.09 -14.82 17.12
CA ASP A 342 -2.48 -15.12 17.43
C ASP A 342 -2.92 -14.22 18.58
N LEU A 343 -3.74 -13.23 18.28
CA LEU A 343 -4.23 -12.29 19.29
C LEU A 343 -5.32 -12.90 20.20
N SER A 344 -5.81 -14.12 19.90
CA SER A 344 -6.80 -14.82 20.69
C SER A 344 -6.19 -15.58 21.88
N ASP A 345 -4.92 -15.98 21.78
CA ASP A 345 -4.23 -16.84 22.76
C ASP A 345 -3.35 -16.09 23.77
N VAL A 346 -3.29 -14.77 23.65
CA VAL A 346 -2.36 -14.00 24.48
C VAL A 346 -2.98 -13.65 25.82
N SER A 347 -2.34 -14.09 26.90
CA SER A 347 -2.68 -13.81 28.31
C SER A 347 -2.34 -12.39 28.79
N GLY A 348 -2.44 -11.40 27.91
CA GLY A 348 -2.28 -9.98 28.16
C GLY A 348 -3.21 -9.16 27.28
N THR A 349 -3.30 -7.86 27.50
CA THR A 349 -4.00 -7.02 26.52
C THR A 349 -3.23 -7.05 25.21
N PRO A 350 -3.91 -7.08 24.04
CA PRO A 350 -3.22 -7.00 22.73
C PRO A 350 -2.19 -5.88 22.64
N ASN A 351 -2.38 -4.81 23.40
CA ASN A 351 -1.45 -3.68 23.47
C ASN A 351 -0.15 -4.02 24.22
N GLU A 352 -0.16 -4.87 25.25
CA GLU A 352 1.05 -5.25 26.00
C GLU A 352 1.96 -6.12 25.15
N VAL A 353 1.39 -7.10 24.45
CA VAL A 353 2.14 -7.98 23.53
C VAL A 353 2.73 -7.21 22.36
N LEU A 354 1.97 -6.28 21.82
CA LEU A 354 2.44 -5.47 20.72
C LEU A 354 3.50 -4.45 21.15
N ARG A 355 3.44 -3.93 22.38
CA ARG A 355 4.50 -3.10 22.95
C ARG A 355 5.81 -3.87 23.04
N GLU A 356 5.78 -5.08 23.56
CA GLU A 356 6.95 -5.94 23.67
C GLU A 356 7.55 -6.31 22.30
N ILE A 357 6.69 -6.59 21.30
CA ILE A 357 7.13 -6.93 19.94
C ILE A 357 7.62 -5.70 19.16
N LEU A 358 6.99 -4.55 19.38
CA LEU A 358 7.32 -3.31 18.65
C LEU A 358 8.41 -2.50 19.35
N ASP A 359 8.82 -2.90 20.56
CA ASP A 359 9.79 -2.17 21.42
C ASP A 359 9.36 -0.70 21.61
N VAL A 360 8.07 -0.50 21.90
CA VAL A 360 7.47 0.80 22.16
C VAL A 360 7.18 0.90 23.64
N ASP A 361 7.90 1.79 24.34
CA ASP A 361 7.68 2.14 25.75
C ASP A 361 6.30 2.77 26.04
#